data_d598a210064f630d29f2e9d5ec1f7eb1
#
_entry.id   d598a210064f630d29f2e9d5ec1f7eb1
#
_cell.length_a   1.000
_cell.length_b   1.000
_cell.length_c   1.000
_cell.angle_alpha   90.00
_cell.angle_beta   90.00
_cell.angle_gamma   90.00
#
_symmetry.space_group_name_H-M   'P 1'
#
loop_
_entity.id
_entity.type
_entity.pdbx_description
1 polymer ?
#
loop_
_entity_poly.entity_id
_entity_poly.type
_entity_poly.pdbx_seq_one_letter_code
_entity_poly.pdbx_strand_id
1 'polypeptide(L)'
;MQFYEYIELKNTSEELLISPPLASKPKISSNLNRLKVEWDDTLKENTTYIFDFGTSIVDYNEGNPIRNFSLGFSTGSTIDTFYYSSKVVDAYTLKPIVRKNVMLYKLKDNIDVKTQKPDYITRTDSSGNFLFKNIANSEYKILAHQDNNQNFLFDLPNESFGFLSENINSVNALSDTIKIDNIIYFNTISDEVKELKSKTLSSNHRVDLVFTKPLDDSLYIQFSYPEIKSLEDTNLYYTISSKRDSLSLFSLKYSFDSVKLKVGDREIKEEIELEYVRKKDEKNSFAIKKPKEIHPYYSELLLELTFPLFDSNSFNITAISNNDTINTIAKVSKDNPLNLKIYLSLTQQSEYKFIIPQGIISNSLSQTNDSLVFTIKTNSQKDYGNLVIKINDSLNTDKSIILELEDSNNKLIRELGGKISDRFEFKYLEKGEYKLKIIYDENSNGKWDRGDYFQNKLPEKVIYFPKQINIIENWDIEEEWRL
;
A
#
# COMPACT_ATOMS: atom_id res chain seq x y z
N MET A 1 -14.98 -41.00 14.54
CA MET A 1 -16.28 -40.32 14.43
C MET A 1 -17.04 -40.92 13.26
N GLN A 2 -18.38 -40.99 13.31
CA GLN A 2 -19.20 -41.58 12.26
C GLN A 2 -20.29 -40.59 11.82
N PHE A 3 -20.45 -40.42 10.49
CA PHE A 3 -21.46 -39.60 9.85
C PHE A 3 -22.62 -40.47 9.32
N TYR A 4 -23.72 -39.83 8.94
CA TYR A 4 -24.85 -40.55 8.34
C TYR A 4 -24.60 -40.88 6.85
N GLU A 5 -23.83 -40.02 6.15
CA GLU A 5 -23.47 -40.16 4.74
C GLU A 5 -21.99 -40.45 4.54
N TYR A 6 -21.60 -40.85 3.34
CA TYR A 6 -20.20 -41.02 2.99
C TYR A 6 -19.52 -39.68 2.86
N ILE A 7 -18.31 -39.58 3.38
CA ILE A 7 -17.52 -38.37 3.43
C ILE A 7 -16.22 -38.49 2.66
N GLU A 8 -15.80 -37.35 2.08
CA GLU A 8 -14.48 -37.17 1.50
C GLU A 8 -13.75 -36.03 2.23
N LEU A 9 -12.44 -36.09 2.29
CA LEU A 9 -11.61 -35.03 2.89
C LEU A 9 -10.96 -34.22 1.79
N LYS A 10 -11.17 -32.87 1.81
CA LYS A 10 -10.57 -31.92 0.87
C LYS A 10 -9.82 -30.83 1.62
N ASN A 11 -8.63 -30.49 1.15
CA ASN A 11 -7.82 -29.37 1.68
C ASN A 11 -7.64 -29.38 3.21
N THR A 12 -7.55 -30.55 3.83
CA THR A 12 -7.42 -30.68 5.30
C THR A 12 -6.21 -29.96 5.87
N SER A 13 -5.11 -29.86 5.13
CA SER A 13 -3.90 -29.14 5.56
C SER A 13 -4.11 -27.64 5.73
N GLU A 14 -5.06 -27.05 4.99
CA GLU A 14 -5.38 -25.62 5.03
C GLU A 14 -6.59 -25.30 5.91
N GLU A 15 -7.56 -26.22 5.93
CA GLU A 15 -8.84 -25.99 6.60
C GLU A 15 -8.80 -26.36 8.09
N LEU A 16 -8.17 -27.50 8.43
CA LEU A 16 -8.14 -27.94 9.82
C LEU A 16 -7.37 -26.98 10.72
N LEU A 17 -8.03 -26.54 11.77
CA LEU A 17 -7.43 -25.77 12.83
C LEU A 17 -7.63 -26.48 14.17
N ILE A 18 -6.54 -26.65 14.92
CA ILE A 18 -6.58 -27.29 16.23
C ILE A 18 -6.20 -26.29 17.31
N SER A 19 -7.05 -26.12 18.27
CA SER A 19 -6.86 -25.17 19.37
C SER A 19 -6.99 -25.87 20.72
N PRO A 20 -5.95 -25.84 21.56
CA PRO A 20 -4.56 -25.42 21.37
C PRO A 20 -3.86 -26.14 20.21
N PRO A 21 -2.87 -25.51 19.53
CA PRO A 21 -2.13 -26.17 18.47
C PRO A 21 -1.29 -27.34 19.01
N LEU A 22 -1.27 -28.43 18.25
CA LEU A 22 -0.41 -29.57 18.54
C LEU A 22 1.06 -29.28 18.18
N ALA A 23 1.99 -30.03 18.73
CA ALA A 23 3.41 -29.94 18.39
C ALA A 23 3.65 -30.46 16.96
N SER A 24 2.97 -31.54 16.56
CA SER A 24 3.03 -32.14 15.22
C SER A 24 1.67 -32.11 14.51
N LYS A 25 1.68 -32.23 13.17
CA LYS A 25 0.43 -32.30 12.39
C LYS A 25 -0.21 -33.69 12.58
N PRO A 26 -1.51 -33.79 12.91
CA PRO A 26 -2.19 -35.04 13.04
C PRO A 26 -2.37 -35.77 11.68
N LYS A 27 -2.48 -37.05 11.70
CA LYS A 27 -2.91 -37.84 10.55
C LYS A 27 -4.43 -37.93 10.51
N ILE A 28 -5.01 -37.51 9.38
CA ILE A 28 -6.45 -37.49 9.19
C ILE A 28 -6.79 -38.40 8.03
N SER A 29 -7.76 -39.28 8.21
CA SER A 29 -8.26 -40.16 7.16
C SER A 29 -9.76 -40.36 7.24
N SER A 30 -10.39 -40.57 6.08
CA SER A 30 -11.80 -40.94 5.98
C SER A 30 -11.90 -42.36 5.40
N ASN A 31 -12.85 -43.13 5.93
CA ASN A 31 -13.22 -44.43 5.38
C ASN A 31 -14.73 -44.51 5.37
N LEU A 32 -15.32 -44.50 4.18
CA LEU A 32 -16.79 -44.42 3.98
C LEU A 32 -17.39 -43.20 4.74
N ASN A 33 -18.13 -43.49 5.80
CA ASN A 33 -18.73 -42.45 6.65
C ASN A 33 -18.02 -42.25 7.99
N ARG A 34 -16.75 -42.69 8.08
CA ARG A 34 -15.95 -42.55 9.31
C ARG A 34 -14.77 -41.63 9.11
N LEU A 35 -14.62 -40.69 10.03
CA LEU A 35 -13.46 -39.83 10.18
C LEU A 35 -12.56 -40.36 11.28
N LYS A 36 -11.28 -40.51 10.99
CA LYS A 36 -10.23 -40.87 11.96
C LYS A 36 -9.20 -39.77 12.03
N VAL A 37 -8.89 -39.34 13.25
CA VAL A 37 -7.84 -38.38 13.55
C VAL A 37 -6.87 -39.05 14.52
N GLU A 38 -5.57 -39.08 14.17
CA GLU A 38 -4.51 -39.68 14.96
C GLU A 38 -3.40 -38.65 15.18
N TRP A 39 -2.94 -38.49 16.37
CA TRP A 39 -1.83 -37.63 16.74
C TRP A 39 -0.87 -38.38 17.68
N ASP A 40 0.41 -38.07 17.57
CA ASP A 40 1.47 -38.69 18.36
C ASP A 40 1.89 -37.82 19.56
N ASP A 41 1.35 -36.58 19.67
CA ASP A 41 1.70 -35.66 20.72
C ASP A 41 1.08 -36.00 22.06
N THR A 42 1.80 -35.74 23.16
CA THR A 42 1.23 -35.74 24.50
C THR A 42 0.39 -34.47 24.66
N LEU A 43 -0.91 -34.65 24.88
CA LEU A 43 -1.82 -33.52 25.12
C LEU A 43 -1.59 -32.88 26.49
N LYS A 44 -1.77 -31.59 26.61
CA LYS A 44 -1.72 -30.89 27.89
C LYS A 44 -2.84 -31.35 28.79
N GLU A 45 -2.53 -31.59 30.07
CA GLU A 45 -3.54 -31.98 31.09
C GLU A 45 -4.52 -30.82 31.34
N ASN A 46 -5.73 -31.17 31.78
CA ASN A 46 -6.81 -30.22 32.12
C ASN A 46 -7.04 -29.11 31.07
N THR A 47 -7.06 -29.52 29.80
CA THR A 47 -7.11 -28.60 28.66
C THR A 47 -8.21 -29.03 27.71
N THR A 48 -9.04 -28.09 27.28
CA THR A 48 -10.05 -28.30 26.25
C THR A 48 -9.45 -28.10 24.87
N TYR A 49 -9.55 -29.11 24.02
CA TYR A 49 -9.11 -29.11 22.62
C TYR A 49 -10.31 -29.00 21.69
N ILE A 50 -10.20 -28.12 20.69
CA ILE A 50 -11.15 -27.97 19.60
C ILE A 50 -10.46 -28.32 18.28
N PHE A 51 -11.04 -29.24 17.53
CA PHE A 51 -10.66 -29.58 16.16
C PHE A 51 -11.71 -28.97 15.24
N ASP A 52 -11.39 -27.86 14.60
CA ASP A 52 -12.26 -27.20 13.63
C ASP A 52 -11.85 -27.64 12.22
N PHE A 53 -12.75 -28.32 11.53
CA PHE A 53 -12.50 -28.85 10.19
C PHE A 53 -12.82 -27.88 9.07
N GLY A 54 -13.36 -26.68 9.39
CA GLY A 54 -13.71 -25.68 8.39
C GLY A 54 -14.66 -26.23 7.32
N THR A 55 -14.18 -26.28 6.08
CA THR A 55 -14.92 -26.85 4.94
C THR A 55 -14.28 -28.13 4.41
N SER A 56 -13.36 -28.75 5.15
CA SER A 56 -12.58 -29.90 4.67
C SER A 56 -13.35 -31.21 4.60
N ILE A 57 -14.43 -31.36 5.32
CA ILE A 57 -15.29 -32.54 5.26
C ILE A 57 -16.41 -32.26 4.27
N VAL A 58 -16.47 -33.02 3.18
CA VAL A 58 -17.49 -32.87 2.13
C VAL A 58 -18.29 -34.15 1.98
N ASP A 59 -19.53 -34.07 1.53
CA ASP A 59 -20.30 -35.22 1.08
C ASP A 59 -19.62 -35.86 -0.14
N TYR A 60 -19.54 -37.18 -0.14
CA TYR A 60 -18.87 -37.93 -1.19
C TYR A 60 -19.61 -37.85 -2.54
N ASN A 61 -20.93 -37.83 -2.54
CA ASN A 61 -21.73 -37.88 -3.75
C ASN A 61 -21.94 -36.49 -4.36
N GLU A 62 -22.28 -35.51 -3.52
CA GLU A 62 -22.65 -34.15 -3.96
C GLU A 62 -21.47 -33.15 -3.84
N GLY A 63 -20.45 -33.46 -3.06
CA GLY A 63 -19.29 -32.60 -2.83
C GLY A 63 -19.57 -31.38 -1.95
N ASN A 64 -20.75 -31.31 -1.34
CA ASN A 64 -21.14 -30.19 -0.47
C ASN A 64 -20.36 -30.24 0.85
N PRO A 65 -19.73 -29.11 1.31
CA PRO A 65 -19.00 -29.10 2.56
C PRO A 65 -19.93 -29.08 3.77
N ILE A 66 -19.60 -29.81 4.80
CA ILE A 66 -20.16 -29.66 6.13
C ILE A 66 -19.52 -28.42 6.75
N ARG A 67 -20.28 -27.34 6.87
CA ARG A 67 -19.79 -26.05 7.39
C ARG A 67 -19.81 -26.02 8.91
N ASN A 68 -18.81 -25.34 9.50
CA ASN A 68 -18.69 -25.11 10.95
C ASN A 68 -18.66 -26.41 11.79
N PHE A 69 -18.16 -27.49 11.20
CA PHE A 69 -18.02 -28.74 11.93
C PHE A 69 -16.78 -28.73 12.82
N SER A 70 -16.99 -28.79 14.12
CA SER A 70 -15.90 -28.87 15.10
C SER A 70 -16.16 -29.96 16.12
N LEU A 71 -15.06 -30.56 16.59
CA LEU A 71 -15.07 -31.51 17.68
C LEU A 71 -14.33 -30.93 18.88
N GLY A 72 -15.01 -30.84 20.03
CA GLY A 72 -14.40 -30.43 21.30
C GLY A 72 -14.35 -31.57 22.29
N PHE A 73 -13.21 -31.70 22.98
CA PHE A 73 -13.05 -32.62 24.12
C PHE A 73 -12.05 -32.04 25.14
N SER A 74 -12.11 -32.50 26.37
CA SER A 74 -11.18 -32.12 27.43
C SER A 74 -10.34 -33.28 27.89
N THR A 75 -9.08 -33.01 28.21
CA THR A 75 -8.19 -33.95 28.92
C THR A 75 -8.41 -33.90 30.42
N GLY A 76 -9.22 -33.01 30.94
CA GLY A 76 -9.64 -32.91 32.32
C GLY A 76 -11.08 -33.42 32.53
N SER A 77 -11.63 -33.17 33.73
CA SER A 77 -12.96 -33.59 34.12
C SER A 77 -14.08 -32.71 33.52
N THR A 78 -13.78 -31.52 33.03
CA THR A 78 -14.74 -30.55 32.54
C THR A 78 -14.25 -29.92 31.23
N ILE A 79 -15.19 -29.51 30.39
CA ILE A 79 -14.93 -28.70 29.19
C ILE A 79 -15.01 -27.21 29.59
N ASP A 80 -14.04 -26.43 29.19
CA ASP A 80 -14.07 -24.96 29.36
C ASP A 80 -15.26 -24.36 28.61
N THR A 81 -15.89 -23.33 29.18
CA THR A 81 -17.12 -22.75 28.64
C THR A 81 -17.00 -21.26 28.30
N PHE A 82 -15.84 -20.67 28.49
CA PHE A 82 -15.63 -19.26 28.20
C PHE A 82 -15.37 -19.03 26.72
N TYR A 83 -15.60 -17.81 26.28
CA TYR A 83 -15.39 -17.39 24.90
C TYR A 83 -14.82 -15.96 24.83
N TYR A 84 -14.32 -15.59 23.65
CA TYR A 84 -13.97 -14.22 23.28
C TYR A 84 -14.21 -14.03 21.78
N SER A 85 -14.83 -12.92 21.39
CA SER A 85 -15.06 -12.57 20.00
C SER A 85 -14.75 -11.11 19.72
N SER A 86 -14.25 -10.84 18.53
CA SER A 86 -14.00 -9.50 18.04
C SER A 86 -13.84 -9.52 16.52
N LYS A 87 -13.29 -8.44 15.97
CA LYS A 87 -13.10 -8.24 14.53
C LYS A 87 -11.69 -7.78 14.23
N VAL A 88 -11.16 -8.22 13.09
CA VAL A 88 -9.87 -7.76 12.54
C VAL A 88 -10.15 -6.99 11.26
N VAL A 89 -9.61 -5.78 11.17
CA VAL A 89 -9.67 -4.94 9.98
C VAL A 89 -8.27 -4.47 9.61
N ASP A 90 -8.04 -4.22 8.34
CA ASP A 90 -6.81 -3.58 7.88
C ASP A 90 -6.68 -2.19 8.49
N ALA A 91 -5.51 -1.87 9.03
CA ALA A 91 -5.30 -0.66 9.81
C ALA A 91 -5.42 0.63 8.98
N TYR A 92 -5.13 0.56 7.68
CA TYR A 92 -5.16 1.73 6.80
C TYR A 92 -6.45 1.84 5.98
N THR A 93 -6.95 0.71 5.46
CA THR A 93 -8.14 0.68 4.59
C THR A 93 -9.44 0.37 5.33
N LEU A 94 -9.38 -0.05 6.59
CA LEU A 94 -10.46 -0.53 7.45
C LEU A 94 -11.27 -1.69 6.83
N LYS A 95 -10.78 -2.33 5.77
CA LYS A 95 -11.41 -3.49 5.16
C LYS A 95 -11.26 -4.72 6.06
N PRO A 96 -12.25 -5.62 6.06
CA PRO A 96 -12.16 -6.88 6.81
C PRO A 96 -10.92 -7.69 6.43
N ILE A 97 -10.24 -8.23 7.42
CA ILE A 97 -9.12 -9.16 7.23
C ILE A 97 -9.67 -10.59 7.30
N VAL A 98 -9.55 -11.33 6.19
CA VAL A 98 -10.19 -12.62 5.98
C VAL A 98 -9.18 -13.76 6.10
N ARG A 99 -9.60 -14.87 6.76
CA ARG A 99 -8.83 -16.13 6.88
C ARG A 99 -7.42 -15.97 7.47
N LYS A 100 -7.23 -15.01 8.38
CA LYS A 100 -5.98 -14.88 9.13
C LYS A 100 -6.10 -15.52 10.51
N ASN A 101 -4.99 -16.04 11.00
CA ASN A 101 -4.93 -16.64 12.33
C ASN A 101 -5.10 -15.55 13.40
N VAL A 102 -5.86 -15.86 14.43
CA VAL A 102 -5.94 -15.06 15.66
C VAL A 102 -5.53 -15.95 16.80
N MET A 103 -4.60 -15.50 17.62
CA MET A 103 -3.90 -16.27 18.63
C MET A 103 -4.12 -15.66 20.01
N LEU A 104 -4.34 -16.48 21.02
CA LEU A 104 -4.37 -16.09 22.41
C LEU A 104 -3.20 -16.70 23.17
N TYR A 105 -2.56 -15.89 23.99
CA TYR A 105 -1.53 -16.28 24.91
C TYR A 105 -1.98 -15.97 26.32
N LYS A 106 -2.11 -16.98 27.20
CA LYS A 106 -2.40 -16.77 28.62
C LYS A 106 -1.37 -15.85 29.24
N LEU A 107 -1.84 -14.86 29.99
CA LEU A 107 -0.93 -13.90 30.61
C LEU A 107 0.05 -14.62 31.55
N LYS A 108 1.35 -14.42 31.29
CA LYS A 108 2.51 -14.91 32.04
C LYS A 108 3.58 -13.85 32.03
N ASP A 109 4.54 -13.99 32.95
CA ASP A 109 5.76 -13.19 32.94
C ASP A 109 6.50 -13.33 31.70
N ASN A 110 6.80 -12.91 30.73
CA ASN A 110 7.56 -13.17 29.50
C ASN A 110 6.87 -14.06 28.45
N ILE A 111 5.93 -13.49 27.71
CA ILE A 111 5.39 -14.11 26.50
C ILE A 111 6.31 -13.73 25.32
N ASP A 112 6.98 -14.71 24.73
CA ASP A 112 7.75 -14.54 23.50
C ASP A 112 7.04 -15.22 22.32
N VAL A 113 6.36 -14.42 21.53
CA VAL A 113 5.59 -14.87 20.36
C VAL A 113 6.47 -15.43 19.22
N LYS A 114 7.80 -15.19 19.26
CA LYS A 114 8.74 -15.74 18.29
C LYS A 114 9.09 -17.22 18.53
N THR A 115 8.96 -17.66 19.77
CA THR A 115 9.39 -19.02 20.18
C THR A 115 8.29 -19.80 20.85
N GLN A 116 7.25 -19.15 21.34
CA GLN A 116 6.13 -19.76 22.04
C GLN A 116 4.90 -19.87 21.16
N LYS A 117 4.38 -21.08 20.94
CA LYS A 117 3.08 -21.30 20.32
C LYS A 117 1.95 -20.76 21.20
N PRO A 118 0.83 -20.31 20.60
CA PRO A 118 -0.31 -19.78 21.34
C PRO A 118 -0.99 -20.84 22.20
N ASP A 119 -1.70 -20.39 23.24
CA ASP A 119 -2.53 -21.26 24.03
C ASP A 119 -3.87 -21.59 23.33
N TYR A 120 -4.40 -20.67 22.50
CA TYR A 120 -5.55 -20.91 21.65
C TYR A 120 -5.38 -20.23 20.31
N ILE A 121 -6.03 -20.77 19.28
CA ILE A 121 -5.99 -20.24 17.92
C ILE A 121 -7.37 -20.36 17.25
N THR A 122 -7.75 -19.34 16.49
CA THR A 122 -8.91 -19.33 15.61
C THR A 122 -8.58 -18.58 14.32
N ARG A 123 -9.55 -18.45 13.41
CA ARG A 123 -9.41 -17.68 12.16
C ARG A 123 -10.52 -16.66 11.99
N THR A 124 -10.22 -15.60 11.27
CA THR A 124 -11.21 -14.60 10.85
C THR A 124 -12.10 -15.16 9.73
N ASP A 125 -13.39 -14.82 9.78
CA ASP A 125 -14.38 -15.14 8.74
C ASP A 125 -14.30 -14.15 7.55
N SER A 126 -15.24 -14.26 6.59
CA SER A 126 -15.34 -13.38 5.43
C SER A 126 -15.64 -11.91 5.76
N SER A 127 -16.10 -11.62 6.96
CA SER A 127 -16.37 -10.27 7.48
C SER A 127 -15.29 -9.77 8.44
N GLY A 128 -14.22 -10.55 8.61
CA GLY A 128 -13.12 -10.26 9.54
C GLY A 128 -13.46 -10.58 11.01
N ASN A 129 -14.61 -11.15 11.31
CA ASN A 129 -14.96 -11.53 12.68
C ASN A 129 -14.26 -12.84 13.05
N PHE A 130 -13.99 -13.00 14.33
CA PHE A 130 -13.46 -14.26 14.89
C PHE A 130 -14.11 -14.57 16.23
N LEU A 131 -14.09 -15.85 16.58
CA LEU A 131 -14.65 -16.36 17.81
C LEU A 131 -13.78 -17.45 18.38
N PHE A 132 -13.31 -17.26 19.61
CA PHE A 132 -12.79 -18.33 20.46
C PHE A 132 -13.92 -18.92 21.27
N LYS A 133 -14.04 -20.24 21.25
CA LYS A 133 -14.99 -21.00 22.06
C LYS A 133 -14.24 -21.96 22.96
N ASN A 134 -14.83 -22.30 24.08
CA ASN A 134 -14.30 -23.33 24.98
C ASN A 134 -12.89 -23.02 25.46
N ILE A 135 -12.62 -21.77 25.77
CA ILE A 135 -11.35 -21.33 26.36
C ILE A 135 -11.45 -21.27 27.89
N ALA A 136 -10.35 -21.38 28.57
CA ALA A 136 -10.31 -21.29 30.03
C ALA A 136 -10.62 -19.85 30.49
N ASN A 137 -11.15 -19.73 31.72
CA ASN A 137 -11.28 -18.43 32.36
C ASN A 137 -9.91 -17.85 32.70
N SER A 138 -9.47 -16.87 31.94
CA SER A 138 -8.15 -16.25 32.12
C SER A 138 -8.08 -14.90 31.40
N GLU A 139 -7.01 -14.18 31.70
CA GLU A 139 -6.57 -13.01 30.96
C GLU A 139 -5.57 -13.41 29.89
N TYR A 140 -5.67 -12.76 28.71
CA TYR A 140 -4.90 -13.12 27.52
C TYR A 140 -4.32 -11.90 26.81
N LYS A 141 -3.15 -12.06 26.20
CA LYS A 141 -2.70 -11.24 25.07
C LYS A 141 -3.25 -11.82 23.78
N ILE A 142 -3.63 -10.94 22.85
CA ILE A 142 -4.18 -11.31 21.54
C ILE A 142 -3.28 -10.80 20.41
N LEU A 143 -3.06 -11.67 19.42
CA LEU A 143 -2.30 -11.38 18.22
C LEU A 143 -3.04 -11.95 17.01
N ALA A 144 -3.45 -11.09 16.07
CA ALA A 144 -3.85 -11.50 14.73
C ALA A 144 -2.61 -11.57 13.85
N HIS A 145 -2.48 -12.58 13.00
CA HIS A 145 -1.21 -12.88 12.37
C HIS A 145 -1.37 -13.58 11.01
N GLN A 146 -0.55 -13.16 10.04
CA GLN A 146 -0.35 -13.88 8.79
C GLN A 146 0.88 -14.78 8.92
N ASP A 147 0.64 -16.03 9.23
CA ASP A 147 1.65 -17.06 9.42
C ASP A 147 2.11 -17.62 8.06
N ASN A 148 3.21 -17.09 7.54
CA ASN A 148 3.69 -17.42 6.19
C ASN A 148 4.36 -18.80 6.11
N ASN A 149 4.95 -19.29 7.21
CA ASN A 149 5.62 -20.61 7.28
C ASN A 149 4.78 -21.67 7.99
N GLN A 150 3.56 -21.34 8.45
CA GLN A 150 2.61 -22.25 9.11
C GLN A 150 3.14 -22.93 10.38
N ASN A 151 3.96 -22.21 11.16
CA ASN A 151 4.54 -22.70 12.40
C ASN A 151 3.83 -22.22 13.67
N PHE A 152 2.85 -21.30 13.54
CA PHE A 152 2.12 -20.61 14.62
C PHE A 152 3.04 -19.76 15.53
N LEU A 153 4.12 -19.22 14.96
CA LEU A 153 5.01 -18.26 15.63
C LEU A 153 5.01 -16.94 14.85
N PHE A 154 5.26 -15.85 15.52
CA PHE A 154 5.47 -14.54 14.86
C PHE A 154 6.98 -14.29 14.78
N ASP A 155 7.65 -14.94 13.83
CA ASP A 155 9.11 -15.01 13.77
C ASP A 155 9.73 -14.46 12.46
N LEU A 156 8.93 -14.18 11.42
CA LEU A 156 9.41 -13.63 10.17
C LEU A 156 9.13 -12.11 10.05
N PRO A 157 10.06 -11.33 9.49
CA PRO A 157 9.92 -9.88 9.38
C PRO A 157 8.83 -9.42 8.37
N ASN A 158 8.41 -10.30 7.45
CA ASN A 158 7.38 -10.05 6.44
C ASN A 158 5.99 -10.58 6.86
N GLU A 159 5.82 -11.00 8.09
CA GLU A 159 4.52 -11.42 8.60
C GLU A 159 3.67 -10.23 9.03
N SER A 160 2.49 -10.14 8.43
CA SER A 160 1.50 -9.13 8.78
C SER A 160 0.86 -9.43 10.13
N PHE A 161 0.56 -8.42 10.91
CA PHE A 161 0.11 -8.57 12.29
C PHE A 161 -0.88 -7.50 12.73
N GLY A 162 -1.67 -7.83 13.75
CA GLY A 162 -2.50 -6.87 14.49
C GLY A 162 -2.65 -7.33 15.94
N PHE A 163 -2.71 -6.40 16.87
CA PHE A 163 -2.79 -6.71 18.30
C PHE A 163 -3.59 -5.64 19.04
N LEU A 164 -3.90 -5.92 20.29
CA LEU A 164 -4.41 -4.93 21.24
C LEU A 164 -3.31 -4.55 22.23
N SER A 165 -3.22 -3.27 22.57
CA SER A 165 -2.26 -2.77 23.58
C SER A 165 -2.62 -3.25 24.99
N GLU A 166 -3.88 -3.54 25.21
CA GLU A 166 -4.42 -4.03 26.48
C GLU A 166 -4.68 -5.54 26.42
N ASN A 167 -4.62 -6.19 27.59
CA ASN A 167 -5.01 -7.59 27.72
C ASN A 167 -6.53 -7.72 27.64
N ILE A 168 -6.98 -8.90 27.25
CA ILE A 168 -8.40 -9.25 27.19
C ILE A 168 -8.75 -10.29 28.24
N ASN A 169 -9.98 -10.25 28.72
CA ASN A 169 -10.56 -11.26 29.60
C ASN A 169 -11.53 -12.14 28.84
N SER A 170 -11.50 -13.44 29.09
CA SER A 170 -12.52 -14.37 28.57
C SER A 170 -13.88 -14.10 29.23
N VAL A 171 -14.98 -14.27 28.48
CA VAL A 171 -16.34 -14.00 28.91
C VAL A 171 -17.12 -15.30 29.08
N ASN A 172 -17.94 -15.39 30.12
CA ASN A 172 -18.81 -16.58 30.36
C ASN A 172 -19.95 -16.60 29.34
N ALA A 173 -20.10 -17.68 28.59
CA ALA A 173 -21.12 -17.88 27.57
C ALA A 173 -22.59 -17.81 28.11
N LEU A 174 -22.78 -17.96 29.40
CA LEU A 174 -24.13 -17.98 30.02
C LEU A 174 -24.65 -16.59 30.42
N SER A 175 -23.83 -15.56 30.38
CA SER A 175 -24.15 -14.25 30.97
C SER A 175 -24.35 -13.10 30.01
N ASP A 176 -23.81 -13.12 28.79
CA ASP A 176 -23.79 -11.93 27.94
C ASP A 176 -24.03 -12.18 26.45
N THR A 177 -24.71 -11.21 25.82
CA THR A 177 -24.73 -11.08 24.36
C THR A 177 -23.30 -10.94 23.84
N ILE A 178 -22.92 -11.68 22.81
CA ILE A 178 -21.61 -11.55 22.16
C ILE A 178 -21.46 -10.09 21.71
N LYS A 179 -20.68 -9.32 22.46
CA LYS A 179 -20.29 -7.97 22.07
C LYS A 179 -19.02 -8.06 21.26
N ILE A 180 -18.98 -7.37 20.13
CA ILE A 180 -17.74 -7.13 19.38
C ILE A 180 -17.09 -5.91 20.02
N ASP A 181 -16.22 -6.16 20.99
CA ASP A 181 -15.43 -5.11 21.63
C ASP A 181 -13.99 -5.16 21.07
N ASN A 182 -13.34 -4.00 21.00
CA ASN A 182 -11.90 -3.88 20.71
C ASN A 182 -11.48 -4.43 19.34
N ILE A 183 -11.80 -3.71 18.28
CA ILE A 183 -11.35 -4.03 16.91
C ILE A 183 -9.83 -4.10 16.86
N ILE A 184 -9.30 -5.17 16.28
CA ILE A 184 -7.87 -5.34 16.02
C ILE A 184 -7.53 -4.70 14.68
N TYR A 185 -6.62 -3.73 14.70
CA TYR A 185 -6.10 -3.08 13.50
C TYR A 185 -4.88 -3.85 12.98
N PHE A 186 -5.02 -4.40 11.79
CA PHE A 186 -4.04 -5.30 11.19
C PHE A 186 -3.09 -4.52 10.28
N ASN A 187 -1.81 -4.59 10.59
CA ASN A 187 -0.75 -4.00 9.81
C ASN A 187 -0.39 -4.94 8.67
N THR A 188 -0.97 -4.72 7.51
CA THR A 188 -0.68 -5.51 6.32
C THR A 188 0.74 -5.19 5.83
N ILE A 189 1.58 -6.22 5.78
CA ILE A 189 2.91 -6.17 5.17
C ILE A 189 2.78 -6.88 3.83
N SER A 190 3.17 -6.20 2.75
CA SER A 190 3.14 -6.83 1.44
C SER A 190 4.12 -8.01 1.39
N ASP A 191 3.61 -9.19 1.01
CA ASP A 191 4.42 -10.39 0.80
C ASP A 191 5.29 -10.29 -0.46
N GLU A 192 5.03 -9.30 -1.31
CA GLU A 192 5.88 -9.07 -2.47
C GLU A 192 7.29 -8.74 -2.01
N VAL A 193 8.25 -9.49 -2.48
CA VAL A 193 9.66 -9.17 -2.29
C VAL A 193 9.97 -7.93 -3.12
N LYS A 194 10.74 -6.99 -2.56
CA LYS A 194 11.24 -5.87 -3.34
C LYS A 194 12.29 -6.40 -4.30
N GLU A 195 12.01 -6.32 -5.58
CA GLU A 195 12.84 -6.83 -6.65
C GLU A 195 13.00 -5.81 -7.78
N LEU A 196 14.07 -5.94 -8.51
CA LEU A 196 14.26 -5.19 -9.74
C LEU A 196 13.38 -5.79 -10.85
N LYS A 197 12.27 -5.13 -11.15
CA LYS A 197 11.28 -5.56 -12.15
C LYS A 197 11.79 -5.41 -13.59
N SER A 198 12.48 -4.31 -13.87
CA SER A 198 13.10 -4.09 -15.17
C SER A 198 14.32 -3.18 -15.08
N LYS A 199 15.25 -3.41 -16.00
CA LYS A 199 16.46 -2.61 -16.18
C LYS A 199 16.68 -2.36 -17.68
N THR A 200 16.92 -1.12 -18.06
CA THR A 200 17.07 -0.74 -19.46
C THR A 200 18.12 0.35 -19.60
N LEU A 201 19.05 0.17 -20.53
CA LEU A 201 19.89 1.24 -21.03
C LEU A 201 19.13 1.91 -22.18
N SER A 202 18.29 2.90 -21.84
CA SER A 202 17.33 3.52 -22.77
C SER A 202 18.02 4.37 -23.84
N SER A 203 19.21 4.87 -23.56
CA SER A 203 20.15 5.45 -24.50
C SER A 203 21.56 5.25 -23.95
N ASN A 204 22.58 5.55 -24.74
CA ASN A 204 23.99 5.50 -24.29
C ASN A 204 24.30 6.53 -23.16
N HIS A 205 23.31 7.29 -22.68
CA HIS A 205 23.45 8.26 -21.60
C HIS A 205 22.38 8.09 -20.50
N ARG A 206 21.50 7.06 -20.61
CA ARG A 206 20.38 6.93 -19.69
C ARG A 206 20.11 5.47 -19.30
N VAL A 207 20.11 5.21 -18.00
CA VAL A 207 19.69 3.93 -17.40
C VAL A 207 18.37 4.14 -16.70
N ASP A 208 17.39 3.29 -16.98
CA ASP A 208 16.10 3.26 -16.30
C ASP A 208 15.94 1.94 -15.55
N LEU A 209 15.61 2.02 -14.27
CA LEU A 209 15.36 0.91 -13.36
C LEU A 209 13.95 1.02 -12.79
N VAL A 210 13.23 -0.08 -12.76
CA VAL A 210 11.89 -0.16 -12.16
C VAL A 210 11.88 -1.27 -11.12
N PHE A 211 11.37 -0.99 -9.95
CA PHE A 211 11.27 -1.92 -8.82
C PHE A 211 9.81 -2.32 -8.59
N THR A 212 9.60 -3.46 -7.95
CA THR A 212 8.26 -3.94 -7.58
C THR A 212 7.65 -3.14 -6.43
N LYS A 213 8.51 -2.56 -5.57
CA LYS A 213 8.14 -1.72 -4.43
C LYS A 213 8.91 -0.41 -4.40
N PRO A 214 8.38 0.63 -3.72
CA PRO A 214 9.08 1.89 -3.53
C PRO A 214 10.45 1.72 -2.87
N LEU A 215 11.42 2.48 -3.33
CA LEU A 215 12.74 2.62 -2.71
C LEU A 215 12.63 3.48 -1.45
N ASP A 216 13.33 3.11 -0.39
CA ASP A 216 13.36 3.89 0.85
C ASP A 216 14.39 5.04 0.79
N ASP A 217 14.51 5.80 1.89
CA ASP A 217 15.41 6.94 1.96
C ASP A 217 16.90 6.54 2.09
N SER A 218 17.20 5.25 2.29
CA SER A 218 18.57 4.72 2.34
C SER A 218 19.11 4.32 0.96
N LEU A 219 18.44 4.75 -0.13
CA LEU A 219 18.88 4.47 -1.50
C LEU A 219 20.36 4.78 -1.66
N TYR A 220 21.10 3.81 -2.16
CA TYR A 220 22.46 3.99 -2.61
C TYR A 220 22.63 3.57 -4.06
N ILE A 221 23.54 4.25 -4.76
CA ILE A 221 23.91 3.96 -6.15
C ILE A 221 25.42 4.04 -6.24
N GLN A 222 26.04 2.99 -6.73
CA GLN A 222 27.48 2.93 -6.92
C GLN A 222 27.80 2.48 -8.34
N PHE A 223 28.54 3.28 -9.07
CA PHE A 223 28.99 2.95 -10.41
C PHE A 223 30.34 2.25 -10.39
N SER A 224 30.47 1.25 -11.26
CA SER A 224 31.77 0.61 -11.59
C SER A 224 32.16 1.03 -13.00
N TYR A 225 32.43 2.31 -13.17
CA TYR A 225 32.94 2.88 -14.44
C TYR A 225 34.23 3.65 -14.16
N PRO A 226 35.29 3.45 -14.97
CA PRO A 226 36.62 3.99 -14.65
C PRO A 226 36.67 5.51 -14.44
N GLU A 227 35.77 6.23 -15.10
CA GLU A 227 35.73 7.70 -15.11
C GLU A 227 34.71 8.30 -14.13
N ILE A 228 33.83 7.47 -13.51
CA ILE A 228 32.80 7.90 -12.56
C ILE A 228 33.13 7.31 -11.20
N LYS A 229 33.49 8.16 -10.25
CA LYS A 229 33.94 7.73 -8.92
C LYS A 229 32.83 7.77 -7.85
N SER A 230 31.79 8.58 -8.01
CA SER A 230 30.67 8.69 -7.07
C SER A 230 29.44 9.38 -7.70
N LEU A 231 28.28 9.33 -7.03
CA LEU A 231 27.10 10.14 -7.38
C LEU A 231 27.30 11.66 -7.19
N GLU A 232 28.31 12.05 -6.46
CA GLU A 232 28.73 13.45 -6.29
C GLU A 232 29.45 14.00 -7.50
N ASP A 233 29.75 13.14 -8.51
CA ASP A 233 30.27 13.59 -9.79
C ASP A 233 29.22 14.48 -10.47
N THR A 234 29.54 15.74 -10.71
CA THR A 234 28.67 16.74 -11.36
C THR A 234 28.25 16.36 -12.78
N ASN A 235 28.80 15.29 -13.34
CA ASN A 235 28.44 14.74 -14.64
C ASN A 235 27.32 13.67 -14.58
N LEU A 236 26.79 13.37 -13.40
CA LEU A 236 25.68 12.46 -13.21
C LEU A 236 24.47 13.19 -12.64
N TYR A 237 23.32 12.76 -13.08
CA TYR A 237 22.03 13.18 -12.50
C TYR A 237 21.12 11.97 -12.35
N TYR A 238 20.35 11.90 -11.29
CA TYR A 238 19.32 10.88 -11.15
C TYR A 238 18.01 11.49 -10.70
N THR A 239 16.91 10.83 -11.03
CA THR A 239 15.57 11.16 -10.57
C THR A 239 14.84 9.89 -10.16
N ILE A 240 14.00 10.03 -9.15
CA ILE A 240 13.13 8.97 -8.65
C ILE A 240 11.68 9.39 -8.94
N SER A 241 10.84 8.44 -9.38
CA SER A 241 9.42 8.69 -9.59
C SER A 241 8.71 9.15 -8.30
N SER A 242 7.57 9.80 -8.43
CA SER A 242 6.74 10.19 -7.27
C SER A 242 6.31 8.99 -6.40
N LYS A 243 6.15 7.81 -7.02
CA LYS A 243 5.89 6.54 -6.33
C LYS A 243 7.15 5.88 -5.76
N ARG A 244 8.33 6.44 -6.05
CA ARG A 244 9.63 5.90 -5.67
C ARG A 244 9.93 4.48 -6.18
N ASP A 245 9.16 3.97 -7.13
CA ASP A 245 9.27 2.63 -7.72
C ASP A 245 10.13 2.59 -8.99
N SER A 246 10.55 3.74 -9.49
CA SER A 246 11.44 3.83 -10.65
C SER A 246 12.50 4.89 -10.47
N LEU A 247 13.69 4.56 -10.98
CA LEU A 247 14.90 5.37 -10.91
C LEU A 247 15.46 5.56 -12.32
N SER A 248 15.68 6.80 -12.72
CA SER A 248 16.38 7.14 -13.96
C SER A 248 17.72 7.81 -13.65
N LEU A 249 18.77 7.28 -14.23
CA LEU A 249 20.15 7.77 -14.10
C LEU A 249 20.60 8.35 -15.44
N PHE A 250 21.17 9.55 -15.41
CA PHE A 250 21.64 10.24 -16.61
C PHE A 250 23.14 10.56 -16.50
N SER A 251 23.88 10.25 -17.56
CA SER A 251 25.22 10.78 -17.73
C SER A 251 25.17 12.05 -18.56
N LEU A 252 25.67 13.14 -18.01
CA LEU A 252 25.64 14.47 -18.64
C LEU A 252 26.84 14.68 -19.60
N LYS A 253 27.80 13.78 -19.57
CA LYS A 253 29.05 13.91 -20.34
C LYS A 253 29.50 12.63 -21.01
N TYR A 254 29.42 11.50 -20.32
CA TYR A 254 30.01 10.25 -20.78
C TYR A 254 28.98 9.37 -21.48
N SER A 255 29.35 8.72 -22.58
CA SER A 255 28.50 7.69 -23.18
C SER A 255 28.82 6.33 -22.59
N PHE A 256 27.78 5.53 -22.34
CA PHE A 256 27.88 4.17 -21.86
C PHE A 256 27.79 3.17 -23.04
N ASP A 257 28.86 2.52 -23.41
CA ASP A 257 28.81 1.32 -24.24
C ASP A 257 28.38 0.12 -23.39
N SER A 258 28.86 0.09 -22.14
CA SER A 258 28.36 -0.80 -21.08
C SER A 258 28.36 -0.06 -19.75
N VAL A 259 27.48 -0.45 -18.83
CA VAL A 259 27.44 0.10 -17.47
C VAL A 259 27.30 -1.00 -16.46
N LYS A 260 28.14 -0.95 -15.43
CA LYS A 260 28.01 -1.78 -14.21
C LYS A 260 27.65 -0.87 -13.05
N LEU A 261 26.59 -1.18 -12.35
CA LEU A 261 26.20 -0.41 -11.19
C LEU A 261 25.63 -1.31 -10.09
N LYS A 262 25.83 -0.89 -8.84
CA LYS A 262 25.17 -1.44 -7.67
C LYS A 262 24.13 -0.44 -7.22
N VAL A 263 22.91 -0.89 -7.04
CA VAL A 263 21.81 -0.07 -6.60
C VAL A 263 20.99 -0.82 -5.56
N GLY A 264 20.53 -0.14 -4.55
CA GLY A 264 19.68 -0.75 -3.56
C GLY A 264 19.33 0.20 -2.42
N ASP A 265 18.64 -0.35 -1.44
CA ASP A 265 18.33 0.26 -0.17
C ASP A 265 18.50 -0.78 0.96
N ARG A 266 17.79 -0.63 2.09
CA ARG A 266 17.87 -1.58 3.22
C ARG A 266 17.38 -2.97 2.87
N GLU A 267 16.41 -3.08 1.95
CA GLU A 267 15.72 -4.34 1.63
C GLU A 267 16.31 -5.05 0.40
N ILE A 268 16.85 -4.30 -0.56
CA ILE A 268 17.35 -4.84 -1.83
C ILE A 268 18.78 -4.38 -2.13
N LYS A 269 19.58 -5.28 -2.72
CA LYS A 269 20.91 -4.99 -3.23
C LYS A 269 21.08 -5.66 -4.57
N GLU A 270 21.12 -4.86 -5.63
CA GLU A 270 21.24 -5.33 -7.00
C GLU A 270 22.59 -4.94 -7.61
N GLU A 271 23.22 -5.90 -8.26
CA GLU A 271 24.34 -5.66 -9.16
C GLU A 271 23.86 -5.78 -10.60
N ILE A 272 23.97 -4.68 -11.35
CA ILE A 272 23.38 -4.56 -12.68
C ILE A 272 24.52 -4.37 -13.68
N GLU A 273 24.48 -5.18 -14.73
CA GLU A 273 25.33 -5.00 -15.90
C GLU A 273 24.41 -4.85 -17.12
N LEU A 274 24.63 -3.79 -17.89
CA LEU A 274 23.89 -3.46 -19.10
C LEU A 274 24.85 -3.12 -20.21
N GLU A 275 24.57 -3.63 -21.42
CA GLU A 275 25.24 -3.26 -22.64
C GLU A 275 24.33 -2.46 -23.55
N TYR A 276 24.86 -1.42 -24.16
CA TYR A 276 24.12 -0.60 -25.10
C TYR A 276 24.09 -1.24 -26.49
N VAL A 277 22.89 -1.56 -26.94
CA VAL A 277 22.68 -2.06 -28.30
C VAL A 277 22.14 -0.93 -29.16
N ARG A 278 23.01 -0.38 -30.01
CA ARG A 278 22.64 0.71 -30.91
C ARG A 278 21.58 0.28 -31.90
N LYS A 279 20.46 1.01 -31.95
CA LYS A 279 19.37 0.77 -32.92
C LYS A 279 19.69 1.44 -34.24
N LYS A 280 19.37 0.76 -35.38
CA LYS A 280 19.68 1.23 -36.74
C LYS A 280 19.10 2.62 -37.09
N ASP A 281 17.99 3.01 -36.47
CA ASP A 281 17.25 4.27 -36.72
C ASP A 281 17.22 5.17 -35.47
N GLU A 282 18.33 5.24 -34.74
CA GLU A 282 18.36 6.03 -33.51
C GLU A 282 18.32 7.52 -33.83
N LYS A 283 17.10 8.09 -33.72
CA LYS A 283 16.90 9.54 -33.73
C LYS A 283 17.49 10.14 -32.46
N ASN A 284 17.78 11.44 -32.53
CA ASN A 284 18.22 12.26 -31.41
C ASN A 284 17.62 11.81 -30.08
N SER A 285 18.43 11.43 -29.12
CA SER A 285 17.95 11.00 -27.79
C SER A 285 17.35 12.14 -26.97
N PHE A 286 17.52 13.39 -27.39
CA PHE A 286 16.97 14.58 -26.78
C PHE A 286 15.66 15.00 -27.46
N ALA A 287 14.55 14.84 -26.76
CA ALA A 287 13.24 15.22 -27.25
C ALA A 287 12.38 15.91 -26.16
N ILE A 288 11.44 16.71 -26.60
CA ILE A 288 10.41 17.34 -25.79
C ILE A 288 9.12 16.56 -26.01
N LYS A 289 8.54 16.03 -24.96
CA LYS A 289 7.27 15.28 -25.04
C LYS A 289 6.10 16.24 -25.14
N LYS A 290 5.14 15.91 -25.99
CA LYS A 290 3.87 16.65 -26.10
C LYS A 290 3.06 16.46 -24.83
N PRO A 291 2.44 17.53 -24.27
CA PRO A 291 1.52 17.41 -23.16
C PRO A 291 0.21 16.75 -23.63
N LYS A 292 -0.69 16.44 -22.68
CA LYS A 292 -2.07 16.03 -23.01
C LYS A 292 -2.80 17.18 -23.72
N GLU A 293 -3.74 16.82 -24.62
CA GLU A 293 -4.53 17.82 -25.37
C GLU A 293 -5.39 18.69 -24.44
N ILE A 294 -6.00 18.08 -23.41
CA ILE A 294 -6.77 18.79 -22.40
C ILE A 294 -5.87 19.16 -21.24
N HIS A 295 -5.81 20.45 -20.91
CA HIS A 295 -4.94 20.98 -19.87
C HIS A 295 -5.74 21.88 -18.92
N PRO A 296 -5.59 21.74 -17.58
CA PRO A 296 -6.22 22.65 -16.63
C PRO A 296 -5.74 24.08 -16.80
N TYR A 297 -6.65 25.05 -16.96
CA TYR A 297 -6.30 26.46 -17.15
C TYR A 297 -5.55 27.08 -15.96
N TYR A 298 -5.74 26.51 -14.77
CA TYR A 298 -5.17 26.99 -13.50
C TYR A 298 -3.81 26.36 -13.17
N SER A 299 -3.35 25.39 -13.94
CA SER A 299 -2.08 24.73 -13.71
C SER A 299 -0.97 25.25 -14.61
N GLU A 300 0.25 25.07 -14.18
CA GLU A 300 1.44 25.41 -14.96
C GLU A 300 1.57 24.47 -16.16
N LEU A 301 1.88 25.01 -17.34
CA LEU A 301 2.16 24.20 -18.51
C LEU A 301 3.62 23.73 -18.46
N LEU A 302 3.80 22.45 -18.16
CA LEU A 302 5.10 21.79 -18.11
C LEU A 302 5.24 20.82 -19.29
N LEU A 303 6.35 20.87 -19.99
CA LEU A 303 6.74 19.92 -21.03
C LEU A 303 7.82 19.01 -20.46
N GLU A 304 7.64 17.71 -20.57
CA GLU A 304 8.62 16.72 -20.12
C GLU A 304 9.76 16.57 -21.14
N LEU A 305 10.98 16.60 -20.66
CA LEU A 305 12.20 16.40 -21.44
C LEU A 305 12.67 14.94 -21.28
N THR A 306 13.25 14.37 -22.33
CA THR A 306 13.86 13.05 -22.27
C THR A 306 15.23 13.05 -21.64
N PHE A 307 15.85 14.25 -21.49
CA PHE A 307 17.17 14.46 -20.90
C PHE A 307 17.17 15.74 -20.05
N PRO A 308 17.82 15.75 -18.86
CA PRO A 308 17.82 16.89 -17.96
C PRO A 308 18.57 18.08 -18.52
N LEU A 309 18.07 19.29 -18.28
CA LEU A 309 18.71 20.56 -18.58
C LEU A 309 19.02 21.30 -17.29
N PHE A 310 20.23 21.85 -17.21
CA PHE A 310 20.68 22.66 -16.06
C PHE A 310 20.94 24.11 -16.46
N ASP A 311 20.48 24.50 -17.66
CA ASP A 311 20.62 25.85 -18.16
C ASP A 311 19.58 26.78 -17.53
N SER A 312 19.98 27.97 -17.13
CA SER A 312 19.10 29.05 -16.64
C SER A 312 18.54 29.91 -17.75
N ASN A 313 18.88 29.65 -19.01
CA ASN A 313 18.45 30.44 -20.15
C ASN A 313 16.94 30.38 -20.38
N SER A 314 16.42 31.44 -20.98
CA SER A 314 15.04 31.50 -21.46
C SER A 314 15.01 31.17 -22.95
N PHE A 315 14.10 30.31 -23.35
CA PHE A 315 13.90 29.94 -24.74
C PHE A 315 12.65 30.64 -25.28
N ASN A 316 12.79 31.34 -26.38
CA ASN A 316 11.64 32.02 -27.02
C ASN A 316 10.81 30.99 -27.79
N ILE A 317 9.51 30.95 -27.49
CA ILE A 317 8.55 30.10 -28.14
C ILE A 317 7.34 30.91 -28.57
N THR A 318 6.60 30.41 -29.55
CA THR A 318 5.38 31.06 -30.04
C THR A 318 4.16 30.27 -29.62
N ALA A 319 3.18 30.95 -29.05
CA ALA A 319 1.83 30.45 -28.84
C ALA A 319 0.85 31.24 -29.75
N ILE A 320 -0.14 30.52 -30.27
CA ILE A 320 -1.22 31.14 -31.07
C ILE A 320 -2.54 30.79 -30.38
N SER A 321 -3.35 31.80 -30.08
CA SER A 321 -4.68 31.64 -29.54
C SER A 321 -5.62 32.68 -30.17
N ASN A 322 -6.81 32.26 -30.58
CA ASN A 322 -7.81 33.14 -31.25
C ASN A 322 -7.25 33.95 -32.44
N ASN A 323 -6.34 33.35 -33.23
CA ASN A 323 -5.59 33.98 -34.33
C ASN A 323 -4.54 35.01 -33.88
N ASP A 324 -4.41 35.31 -32.61
CA ASP A 324 -3.38 36.18 -32.09
C ASP A 324 -2.08 35.41 -31.80
N THR A 325 -0.98 35.97 -32.20
CA THR A 325 0.37 35.42 -31.94
C THR A 325 0.89 36.01 -30.62
N ILE A 326 1.21 35.10 -29.69
CA ILE A 326 1.73 35.43 -28.37
C ILE A 326 3.18 34.93 -28.28
N ASN A 327 4.12 35.89 -28.20
CA ASN A 327 5.49 35.54 -27.92
C ASN A 327 5.64 35.28 -26.42
N THR A 328 6.11 34.08 -26.08
CA THR A 328 6.32 33.67 -24.69
C THR A 328 7.67 32.97 -24.52
N ILE A 329 8.04 32.70 -23.31
CA ILE A 329 9.31 32.05 -22.97
C ILE A 329 9.05 30.74 -22.28
N ALA A 330 9.97 29.80 -22.49
CA ALA A 330 10.09 28.60 -21.71
C ALA A 330 11.39 28.63 -20.90
N LYS A 331 11.37 28.11 -19.68
CA LYS A 331 12.55 27.93 -18.82
C LYS A 331 12.55 26.55 -18.21
N VAL A 332 13.74 26.05 -17.92
CA VAL A 332 13.86 24.82 -17.12
C VAL A 332 13.26 25.05 -15.75
N SER A 333 12.47 24.09 -15.27
CA SER A 333 11.92 24.15 -13.92
C SER A 333 13.04 24.07 -12.87
N LYS A 334 12.95 24.90 -11.84
CA LYS A 334 13.93 24.90 -10.74
C LYS A 334 13.86 23.62 -9.92
N ASP A 335 12.66 23.03 -9.84
CA ASP A 335 12.41 21.85 -9.01
C ASP A 335 12.73 20.55 -9.73
N ASN A 336 12.68 20.54 -11.06
CA ASN A 336 12.96 19.36 -11.85
C ASN A 336 13.57 19.71 -13.22
N PRO A 337 14.86 19.41 -13.46
CA PRO A 337 15.56 19.69 -14.71
C PRO A 337 15.06 18.89 -15.93
N LEU A 338 14.15 17.94 -15.72
CA LEU A 338 13.42 17.24 -16.79
C LEU A 338 12.13 17.95 -17.21
N ASN A 339 11.80 19.09 -16.61
CA ASN A 339 10.61 19.85 -16.95
C ASN A 339 10.96 21.23 -17.51
N LEU A 340 10.35 21.55 -18.63
CA LEU A 340 10.40 22.86 -19.26
C LEU A 340 9.07 23.58 -18.97
N LYS A 341 9.09 24.65 -18.18
CA LYS A 341 7.92 25.45 -17.85
C LYS A 341 7.69 26.54 -18.89
N ILE A 342 6.50 26.60 -19.45
CA ILE A 342 6.07 27.67 -20.35
C ILE A 342 5.41 28.77 -19.52
N TYR A 343 5.89 30.01 -19.67
CA TYR A 343 5.42 31.16 -18.93
C TYR A 343 4.28 31.87 -19.71
N LEU A 344 3.11 31.25 -19.66
CA LEU A 344 1.89 31.81 -20.26
C LEU A 344 0.72 31.59 -19.29
N SER A 345 -0.02 32.67 -19.00
CA SER A 345 -1.28 32.54 -18.26
C SER A 345 -2.36 32.02 -19.19
N LEU A 346 -2.80 30.81 -18.93
CA LEU A 346 -3.85 30.17 -19.70
C LEU A 346 -5.23 30.72 -19.28
N THR A 347 -6.08 31.00 -20.26
CA THR A 347 -7.48 31.40 -20.03
C THR A 347 -8.40 30.20 -20.19
N GLN A 348 -9.59 30.28 -19.60
CA GLN A 348 -10.59 29.22 -19.66
C GLN A 348 -11.14 29.06 -21.08
N GLN A 349 -11.55 27.85 -21.45
CA GLN A 349 -12.23 27.51 -22.70
C GLN A 349 -11.50 28.05 -23.95
N SER A 350 -10.17 27.93 -23.93
CA SER A 350 -9.31 28.47 -24.97
C SER A 350 -8.48 27.39 -25.61
N GLU A 351 -8.15 27.56 -26.87
CA GLU A 351 -7.23 26.70 -27.60
C GLU A 351 -5.92 27.45 -27.84
N TYR A 352 -4.81 26.79 -27.53
CA TYR A 352 -3.46 27.30 -27.72
C TYR A 352 -2.66 26.34 -28.59
N LYS A 353 -2.16 26.84 -29.72
CA LYS A 353 -1.19 26.15 -30.56
C LYS A 353 0.20 26.66 -30.24
N PHE A 354 1.08 25.80 -29.80
CA PHE A 354 2.48 26.10 -29.48
C PHE A 354 3.40 25.66 -30.61
N ILE A 355 4.40 26.48 -30.87
CA ILE A 355 5.44 26.23 -31.85
C ILE A 355 6.79 26.42 -31.18
N ILE A 356 7.56 25.37 -31.10
CA ILE A 356 8.95 25.35 -30.62
C ILE A 356 9.86 25.05 -31.81
N PRO A 357 10.62 26.02 -32.29
CA PRO A 357 11.52 25.83 -33.44
C PRO A 357 12.60 24.78 -33.14
N GLN A 358 13.08 24.14 -34.19
CA GLN A 358 14.22 23.24 -34.10
C GLN A 358 15.47 23.97 -33.62
N GLY A 359 16.26 23.33 -32.77
CA GLY A 359 17.60 23.78 -32.41
C GLY A 359 17.67 24.92 -31.39
N ILE A 360 16.53 25.37 -30.82
CA ILE A 360 16.55 26.48 -29.83
C ILE A 360 16.93 26.01 -28.42
N ILE A 361 16.78 24.72 -28.13
CA ILE A 361 17.12 24.11 -26.85
C ILE A 361 18.19 23.06 -27.10
N SER A 362 19.28 23.13 -26.32
CA SER A 362 20.36 22.13 -26.39
C SER A 362 20.67 21.59 -25.00
N ASN A 363 21.02 20.31 -24.91
CA ASN A 363 21.49 19.68 -23.69
C ASN A 363 23.04 19.73 -23.56
N SER A 364 23.56 19.21 -22.45
CA SER A 364 25.03 19.20 -22.18
C SER A 364 25.82 18.34 -23.16
N LEU A 365 25.15 17.46 -23.93
CA LEU A 365 25.74 16.63 -24.98
C LEU A 365 25.72 17.31 -26.37
N SER A 366 25.37 18.59 -26.43
CA SER A 366 25.21 19.34 -27.68
C SER A 366 24.12 18.80 -28.62
N GLN A 367 23.18 17.99 -28.10
CA GLN A 367 22.02 17.54 -28.84
C GLN A 367 20.94 18.61 -28.75
N THR A 368 20.26 18.89 -29.88
CA THR A 368 19.21 19.93 -29.96
C THR A 368 17.84 19.31 -30.20
N ASN A 369 16.80 20.05 -29.79
CA ASN A 369 15.42 19.63 -30.02
C ASN A 369 15.04 19.67 -31.52
N ASP A 370 14.20 18.74 -31.93
CA ASP A 370 13.45 18.83 -33.20
C ASP A 370 12.36 19.91 -33.10
N SER A 371 11.87 20.36 -34.27
CA SER A 371 10.69 21.22 -34.32
C SER A 371 9.48 20.55 -33.68
N LEU A 372 8.83 21.20 -32.74
CA LEU A 372 7.66 20.68 -32.05
C LEU A 372 6.46 21.63 -32.21
N VAL A 373 5.37 21.07 -32.74
CA VAL A 373 4.08 21.75 -32.79
C VAL A 373 3.05 20.89 -32.04
N PHE A 374 2.32 21.53 -31.14
CA PHE A 374 1.25 20.87 -30.39
C PHE A 374 0.15 21.87 -30.05
N THR A 375 -1.04 21.35 -29.77
CA THR A 375 -2.20 22.15 -29.36
C THR A 375 -2.68 21.64 -28.02
N ILE A 376 -3.09 22.55 -27.14
CA ILE A 376 -3.82 22.24 -25.91
C ILE A 376 -5.14 23.00 -25.90
N LYS A 377 -6.14 22.42 -25.25
CA LYS A 377 -7.43 23.01 -24.93
C LYS A 377 -7.59 23.14 -23.44
N THR A 378 -8.06 24.27 -22.98
CA THR A 378 -8.27 24.51 -21.55
C THR A 378 -9.74 24.34 -21.19
N ASN A 379 -9.96 23.73 -20.01
CA ASN A 379 -11.29 23.58 -19.43
C ASN A 379 -11.82 24.90 -18.85
N SER A 380 -13.12 24.91 -18.56
CA SER A 380 -13.77 25.96 -17.78
C SER A 380 -13.65 25.71 -16.28
N GLN A 381 -13.73 26.77 -15.47
CA GLN A 381 -13.91 26.61 -14.02
C GLN A 381 -15.21 25.84 -13.71
N LYS A 382 -16.20 25.97 -14.57
CA LYS A 382 -17.50 25.29 -14.43
C LYS A 382 -17.45 23.80 -14.61
N ASP A 383 -16.37 23.26 -15.18
CA ASP A 383 -16.17 21.81 -15.38
C ASP A 383 -15.70 21.13 -14.10
N TYR A 384 -15.46 21.87 -13.03
CA TYR A 384 -14.98 21.38 -11.74
C TYR A 384 -15.92 21.77 -10.61
N GLY A 385 -15.89 20.97 -9.53
CA GLY A 385 -16.47 21.29 -8.25
C GLY A 385 -15.40 21.56 -7.20
N ASN A 386 -15.78 22.16 -6.08
CA ASN A 386 -14.92 22.35 -4.93
C ASN A 386 -15.52 21.68 -3.71
N LEU A 387 -14.66 21.23 -2.80
CA LEU A 387 -15.08 20.62 -1.54
C LEU A 387 -14.36 21.32 -0.39
N VAL A 388 -15.13 21.76 0.59
CA VAL A 388 -14.65 22.31 1.85
C VAL A 388 -15.04 21.36 2.98
N ILE A 389 -14.06 20.98 3.79
CA ILE A 389 -14.28 20.14 4.96
C ILE A 389 -13.95 20.93 6.22
N LYS A 390 -14.89 20.94 7.15
CA LYS A 390 -14.69 21.42 8.52
C LYS A 390 -14.80 20.25 9.47
N ILE A 391 -13.79 20.05 10.31
CA ILE A 391 -13.76 18.96 11.28
C ILE A 391 -14.03 19.53 12.67
N ASN A 392 -14.98 18.94 13.38
CA ASN A 392 -15.35 19.29 14.74
C ASN A 392 -14.99 18.12 15.67
N ASP A 393 -13.83 18.23 16.31
CA ASP A 393 -13.40 17.37 17.42
C ASP A 393 -12.96 18.27 18.58
N SER A 394 -13.85 18.51 19.52
CA SER A 394 -13.60 19.43 20.64
C SER A 394 -12.50 18.94 21.59
N LEU A 395 -12.16 17.66 21.55
CA LEU A 395 -11.15 17.07 22.45
C LEU A 395 -9.75 17.05 21.84
N ASN A 396 -9.64 17.20 20.51
CA ASN A 396 -8.38 17.00 19.77
C ASN A 396 -8.04 18.13 18.80
N THR A 397 -8.41 19.37 19.10
CA THR A 397 -8.28 20.52 18.18
C THR A 397 -6.87 20.75 17.62
N ASP A 398 -5.84 20.46 18.40
CA ASP A 398 -4.43 20.73 18.04
C ASP A 398 -3.70 19.51 17.42
N LYS A 399 -4.39 18.37 17.27
CA LYS A 399 -3.75 17.19 16.68
C LYS A 399 -3.50 17.39 15.19
N SER A 400 -2.32 16.95 14.76
CA SER A 400 -1.97 16.85 13.34
C SER A 400 -2.78 15.74 12.68
N ILE A 401 -3.23 16.01 11.47
CA ILE A 401 -3.99 15.06 10.66
C ILE A 401 -3.59 15.12 9.20
N ILE A 402 -3.85 14.03 8.51
CA ILE A 402 -3.80 13.94 7.06
C ILE A 402 -5.20 13.62 6.57
N LEU A 403 -5.71 14.41 5.63
CA LEU A 403 -6.94 14.14 4.90
C LEU A 403 -6.60 13.58 3.54
N GLU A 404 -7.10 12.40 3.24
CA GLU A 404 -6.98 11.77 1.93
C GLU A 404 -8.34 11.69 1.24
N LEU A 405 -8.40 12.22 0.03
CA LEU A 405 -9.55 12.13 -0.86
C LEU A 405 -9.28 11.06 -1.92
N GLU A 406 -10.08 10.01 -1.91
CA GLU A 406 -9.99 8.86 -2.83
C GLU A 406 -11.15 8.86 -3.82
N ASP A 407 -10.93 8.36 -5.04
CA ASP A 407 -12.00 8.10 -6.00
C ASP A 407 -12.78 6.81 -5.64
N SER A 408 -13.80 6.48 -6.44
CA SER A 408 -14.61 5.26 -6.28
C SER A 408 -13.80 3.96 -6.34
N ASN A 409 -12.62 3.99 -6.98
CA ASN A 409 -11.69 2.86 -7.10
C ASN A 409 -10.66 2.79 -5.95
N ASN A 410 -10.80 3.65 -4.93
CA ASN A 410 -9.86 3.84 -3.83
C ASN A 410 -8.46 4.33 -4.27
N LYS A 411 -8.39 5.04 -5.38
CA LYS A 411 -7.17 5.71 -5.81
C LYS A 411 -7.09 7.06 -5.12
N LEU A 412 -5.97 7.34 -4.46
CA LEU A 412 -5.69 8.65 -3.88
C LEU A 412 -5.69 9.72 -4.98
N ILE A 413 -6.55 10.73 -4.84
CA ILE A 413 -6.68 11.87 -5.73
C ILE A 413 -5.96 13.09 -5.16
N ARG A 414 -6.17 13.37 -3.87
CA ARG A 414 -5.55 14.48 -3.14
C ARG A 414 -5.30 14.14 -1.69
N GLU A 415 -4.25 14.75 -1.16
CA GLU A 415 -3.87 14.67 0.24
C GLU A 415 -3.64 16.10 0.77
N LEU A 416 -4.12 16.38 1.97
CA LEU A 416 -3.92 17.64 2.67
C LEU A 416 -3.54 17.36 4.12
N GLY A 417 -2.38 17.89 4.55
CA GLY A 417 -1.98 17.87 5.96
C GLY A 417 -2.41 19.15 6.68
N GLY A 418 -2.68 19.04 7.97
CA GLY A 418 -3.02 20.21 8.79
C GLY A 418 -3.40 19.82 10.22
N LYS A 419 -4.04 20.72 10.94
CA LYS A 419 -4.61 20.46 12.26
C LYS A 419 -6.11 20.23 12.17
N ILE A 420 -6.68 19.52 13.13
CA ILE A 420 -8.15 19.28 13.18
C ILE A 420 -8.96 20.58 13.13
N SER A 421 -8.47 21.65 13.76
CA SER A 421 -9.13 22.96 13.75
C SER A 421 -9.09 23.70 12.41
N ASP A 422 -8.33 23.22 11.43
CA ASP A 422 -8.16 23.88 10.16
C ASP A 422 -9.38 23.69 9.25
N ARG A 423 -9.49 24.56 8.27
CA ARG A 423 -10.43 24.45 7.17
C ARG A 423 -9.70 23.87 5.97
N PHE A 424 -10.17 22.72 5.48
CA PHE A 424 -9.54 22.03 4.36
C PHE A 424 -10.33 22.30 3.06
N GLU A 425 -9.62 22.70 2.00
CA GLU A 425 -10.22 22.99 0.71
C GLU A 425 -9.61 22.13 -0.39
N PHE A 426 -10.45 21.35 -1.04
CA PHE A 426 -10.13 20.60 -2.26
C PHE A 426 -10.74 21.34 -3.45
N LYS A 427 -9.91 22.06 -4.22
CA LYS A 427 -10.35 22.84 -5.38
C LYS A 427 -10.18 22.06 -6.68
N TYR A 428 -11.00 22.37 -7.67
CA TYR A 428 -10.91 21.84 -9.01
C TYR A 428 -10.97 20.32 -9.06
N LEU A 429 -11.93 19.74 -8.36
CA LEU A 429 -12.22 18.31 -8.42
C LEU A 429 -13.06 18.01 -9.65
N GLU A 430 -12.74 16.93 -10.34
CA GLU A 430 -13.58 16.40 -11.41
C GLU A 430 -14.90 15.88 -10.83
N LYS A 431 -15.96 15.91 -11.63
CA LYS A 431 -17.25 15.31 -11.26
C LYS A 431 -17.09 13.84 -10.95
N GLY A 432 -17.64 13.38 -9.85
CA GLY A 432 -17.56 11.97 -9.45
C GLY A 432 -17.85 11.74 -7.97
N GLU A 433 -17.82 10.47 -7.60
CA GLU A 433 -17.97 10.03 -6.24
C GLU A 433 -16.61 9.85 -5.58
N TYR A 434 -16.49 10.41 -4.38
CA TYR A 434 -15.26 10.40 -3.61
C TYR A 434 -15.49 9.86 -2.21
N LYS A 435 -14.45 9.29 -1.64
CA LYS A 435 -14.36 8.90 -0.23
C LYS A 435 -13.31 9.79 0.44
N LEU A 436 -13.63 10.25 1.63
CA LEU A 436 -12.71 11.01 2.45
C LEU A 436 -12.32 10.21 3.67
N LYS A 437 -11.06 10.19 4.02
CA LYS A 437 -10.58 9.63 5.29
C LYS A 437 -9.64 10.60 5.99
N ILE A 438 -9.63 10.51 7.31
CA ILE A 438 -8.72 11.21 8.19
C ILE A 438 -7.75 10.20 8.82
N ILE A 439 -6.49 10.56 8.85
CA ILE A 439 -5.42 9.87 9.55
C ILE A 439 -4.95 10.78 10.67
N TYR A 440 -4.86 10.27 11.89
CA TYR A 440 -4.28 10.99 13.01
C TYR A 440 -2.76 10.82 12.95
N ASP A 441 -2.07 11.84 12.44
CA ASP A 441 -0.59 11.87 12.32
C ASP A 441 0.02 12.23 13.68
N GLU A 442 0.22 11.21 14.51
CA GLU A 442 0.61 11.38 15.93
C GLU A 442 2.01 11.98 16.08
N ASN A 443 2.91 11.73 15.13
CA ASN A 443 4.28 12.21 15.15
C ASN A 443 4.54 13.40 14.22
N SER A 444 3.50 13.86 13.49
CA SER A 444 3.54 15.01 12.55
C SER A 444 4.58 14.84 11.44
N ASN A 445 4.74 13.61 10.94
CA ASN A 445 5.68 13.33 9.84
C ASN A 445 5.06 13.43 8.43
N GLY A 446 3.73 13.66 8.36
CA GLY A 446 2.98 13.78 7.11
C GLY A 446 2.75 12.45 6.38
N LYS A 447 2.82 11.32 7.09
CA LYS A 447 2.61 9.98 6.54
C LYS A 447 1.88 9.12 7.54
N TRP A 448 1.08 8.16 7.07
CA TRP A 448 0.53 7.14 7.94
C TRP A 448 1.61 6.17 8.41
N ASP A 449 1.68 5.95 9.73
CA ASP A 449 2.62 5.03 10.36
C ASP A 449 1.93 3.75 10.81
N ARG A 450 2.51 2.61 10.41
CA ARG A 450 2.08 1.29 10.89
C ARG A 450 2.50 1.10 12.36
N GLY A 451 1.82 0.16 13.03
CA GLY A 451 2.19 -0.26 14.38
C GLY A 451 3.48 -1.06 14.44
N ASP A 452 3.94 -1.29 15.66
CA ASP A 452 5.08 -2.16 16.00
C ASP A 452 4.71 -3.00 17.22
N TYR A 453 4.60 -4.31 17.04
CA TYR A 453 4.24 -5.24 18.12
C TYR A 453 5.25 -5.24 19.25
N PHE A 454 6.56 -5.23 18.94
CA PHE A 454 7.62 -5.34 19.93
C PHE A 454 7.82 -4.06 20.73
N GLN A 455 7.40 -2.92 20.19
CA GLN A 455 7.36 -1.64 20.89
C GLN A 455 6.00 -1.35 21.55
N ASN A 456 5.04 -2.26 21.43
CA ASN A 456 3.64 -2.08 21.84
C ASN A 456 3.01 -0.80 21.26
N LYS A 457 3.40 -0.44 20.04
CA LYS A 457 2.90 0.74 19.33
C LYS A 457 1.80 0.32 18.36
N LEU A 458 0.59 0.83 18.56
CA LEU A 458 -0.53 0.65 17.62
C LEU A 458 -0.29 1.47 16.34
N PRO A 459 -0.90 1.09 15.19
CA PRO A 459 -0.89 1.92 13.99
C PRO A 459 -1.64 3.23 14.22
N GLU A 460 -1.29 4.25 13.48
CA GLU A 460 -2.01 5.51 13.49
C GLU A 460 -3.46 5.32 13.08
N LYS A 461 -4.35 6.00 13.81
CA LYS A 461 -5.78 5.82 13.69
C LYS A 461 -6.30 6.40 12.37
N VAL A 462 -7.08 5.61 11.65
CA VAL A 462 -7.77 6.00 10.42
C VAL A 462 -9.28 5.97 10.65
N ILE A 463 -9.98 7.00 10.15
CA ILE A 463 -11.44 7.05 10.17
C ILE A 463 -11.92 7.51 8.79
N TYR A 464 -12.92 6.84 8.23
CA TYR A 464 -13.58 7.28 7.01
C TYR A 464 -14.77 8.21 7.32
N PHE A 465 -14.94 9.23 6.49
CA PHE A 465 -16.16 10.02 6.49
C PHE A 465 -17.36 9.12 6.21
N PRO A 466 -18.44 9.23 7.00
CA PRO A 466 -19.53 8.24 6.97
C PRO A 466 -20.38 8.27 5.69
N LYS A 467 -20.19 9.29 4.84
CA LYS A 467 -20.92 9.46 3.59
C LYS A 467 -19.98 9.50 2.40
N GLN A 468 -20.44 9.03 1.25
CA GLN A 468 -19.81 9.34 -0.02
C GLN A 468 -20.04 10.81 -0.37
N ILE A 469 -19.02 11.46 -0.91
CA ILE A 469 -19.06 12.85 -1.34
C ILE A 469 -19.24 12.83 -2.86
N ASN A 470 -20.33 13.38 -3.34
CA ASN A 470 -20.62 13.47 -4.77
C ASN A 470 -20.28 14.86 -5.28
N ILE A 471 -19.18 15.00 -6.00
CA ILE A 471 -18.75 16.26 -6.60
C ILE A 471 -19.55 16.51 -7.88
N ILE A 472 -20.16 17.68 -7.95
CA ILE A 472 -20.96 18.14 -9.08
C ILE A 472 -20.25 19.36 -9.71
N GLU A 473 -20.23 19.41 -11.04
CA GLU A 473 -19.64 20.52 -11.80
C GLU A 473 -20.27 21.85 -11.40
N ASN A 474 -19.43 22.88 -11.27
CA ASN A 474 -19.82 24.25 -10.92
C ASN A 474 -20.49 24.40 -9.55
N TRP A 475 -20.24 23.49 -8.60
CA TRP A 475 -20.78 23.53 -7.25
C TRP A 475 -19.65 23.58 -6.22
N ASP A 476 -19.86 24.41 -5.20
CA ASP A 476 -19.07 24.43 -3.98
C ASP A 476 -19.82 23.64 -2.90
N ILE A 477 -19.23 22.55 -2.44
CA ILE A 477 -19.79 21.66 -1.43
C ILE A 477 -19.05 21.93 -0.12
N GLU A 478 -19.81 22.12 0.96
CA GLU A 478 -19.26 22.24 2.30
C GLU A 478 -19.85 21.11 3.17
N GLU A 479 -18.95 20.32 3.79
CA GLU A 479 -19.33 19.25 4.69
C GLU A 479 -18.70 19.48 6.07
N GLU A 480 -19.47 19.19 7.11
CA GLU A 480 -19.05 19.22 8.49
C GLU A 480 -18.87 17.79 9.00
N TRP A 481 -17.69 17.49 9.49
CA TRP A 481 -17.35 16.17 10.05
C TRP A 481 -17.21 16.25 11.57
N ARG A 482 -18.15 15.66 12.29
CA ARG A 482 -18.12 15.54 13.76
C ARG A 482 -17.49 14.20 14.14
N LEU A 483 -16.39 14.23 14.89
CA LEU A 483 -15.62 13.10 15.36
C LEU A 483 -15.88 12.82 16.84
#